data_d487c3c1a4272ad88a521bfa4c8e5a7e
#
_entry.id   d487c3c1a4272ad88a521bfa4c8e5a7e
#
_cell.length_a   1.000
_cell.length_b   1.000
_cell.length_c   1.000
_cell.angle_alpha   90.00
_cell.angle_beta   90.00
_cell.angle_gamma   90.00
#
_symmetry.space_group_name_H-M   'P 1'
#
loop_
_entity.id
_entity.type
_entity.pdbx_description
1 polymer ?
#
loop_
_entity_poly.entity_id
_entity_poly.type
_entity_poly.pdbx_seq_one_letter_code
_entity_poly.pdbx_strand_id
1 'polypeptide(L)'
;GRVVKDDTWPICYAKHSNAVVPKEHHLHEECGVFGVFSEACADVASLDYYGLFALQHRGQESAGIVVNDDGVFTAYCDEGLVNDVFPKERLQKLGTGNIVVGHVRYATTGSDRKRNAQPIVINHHKGRMALAHNGNLTNSYELRNELEQSGSIFHTTTDSEVIAYIIVQERLRTPSIEEAVYEAMGRIEGA
;
A
#
# COMPACT_ATOMS: atom_id res chain seq x y z
N GLY A 1 -14.09 -6.62 -19.58
CA GLY A 1 -13.97 -7.40 -18.40
C GLY A 1 -14.61 -8.77 -18.53
N ARG A 2 -13.83 -9.83 -18.34
CA ARG A 2 -14.34 -11.21 -18.23
C ARG A 2 -14.14 -11.60 -16.76
N VAL A 3 -15.24 -11.80 -16.04
CA VAL A 3 -15.23 -12.41 -14.72
C VAL A 3 -15.07 -13.90 -14.91
N VAL A 4 -13.98 -14.46 -14.47
CA VAL A 4 -13.81 -15.91 -14.34
C VAL A 4 -14.33 -16.28 -12.95
N LYS A 5 -15.42 -17.05 -12.92
CA LYS A 5 -15.91 -17.67 -11.69
C LYS A 5 -15.14 -18.96 -11.50
N ASP A 6 -14.14 -18.93 -10.67
CA ASP A 6 -13.63 -20.08 -9.93
C ASP A 6 -13.19 -19.54 -8.58
N ASP A 7 -13.35 -20.33 -7.51
CA ASP A 7 -13.26 -19.97 -6.10
C ASP A 7 -11.88 -19.50 -5.62
N THR A 8 -11.26 -18.60 -6.37
CA THR A 8 -10.01 -17.91 -6.06
C THR A 8 -10.28 -16.42 -5.93
N TRP A 9 -9.78 -15.84 -4.88
CA TRP A 9 -9.90 -14.45 -4.44
C TRP A 9 -9.75 -13.43 -5.59
N PRO A 10 -10.58 -12.37 -5.62
CA PRO A 10 -10.47 -11.36 -6.66
C PRO A 10 -9.18 -10.55 -6.50
N ILE A 11 -8.32 -10.64 -7.49
CA ILE A 11 -7.23 -9.68 -7.67
C ILE A 11 -7.89 -8.33 -7.98
N CYS A 12 -7.71 -7.34 -7.11
CA CYS A 12 -8.19 -5.99 -7.36
C CYS A 12 -7.38 -5.37 -8.50
N TYR A 13 -7.93 -5.34 -9.70
CA TYR A 13 -7.41 -4.51 -10.78
C TYR A 13 -7.86 -3.07 -10.60
N ALA A 14 -6.92 -2.13 -10.58
CA ALA A 14 -7.24 -0.72 -10.71
C ALA A 14 -7.95 -0.48 -12.05
N LYS A 15 -9.19 0.02 -12.03
CA LYS A 15 -9.88 0.45 -13.25
C LYS A 15 -9.21 1.71 -13.78
N HIS A 16 -8.71 1.66 -15.00
CA HIS A 16 -8.38 2.88 -15.74
C HIS A 16 -9.69 3.62 -16.07
N SER A 17 -9.85 4.80 -15.52
CA SER A 17 -10.89 5.73 -15.97
C SER A 17 -10.44 6.36 -17.30
N ASN A 18 -11.23 6.18 -18.36
CA ASN A 18 -11.08 6.92 -19.62
C ASN A 18 -11.51 8.37 -19.41
N ALA A 19 -10.66 9.21 -18.85
CA ALA A 19 -10.84 10.65 -18.89
C ALA A 19 -10.13 11.20 -20.13
N VAL A 20 -10.87 11.96 -20.93
CA VAL A 20 -10.31 12.70 -22.07
C VAL A 20 -9.36 13.77 -21.53
N VAL A 21 -8.06 13.58 -21.74
CA VAL A 21 -7.01 14.49 -21.27
C VAL A 21 -6.81 15.58 -22.30
N PRO A 22 -6.85 16.89 -21.93
CA PRO A 22 -6.33 17.96 -22.77
C PRO A 22 -4.81 17.79 -22.92
N LYS A 23 -4.30 18.04 -24.13
CA LYS A 23 -2.89 17.88 -24.49
C LYS A 23 -1.99 18.88 -23.75
N GLU A 24 -1.41 18.43 -22.65
CA GLU A 24 -0.04 18.78 -22.22
C GLU A 24 0.52 17.54 -21.56
N HIS A 25 1.35 16.79 -22.31
CA HIS A 25 2.02 15.59 -21.83
C HIS A 25 3.19 15.98 -20.92
N HIS A 26 2.90 16.38 -19.67
CA HIS A 26 3.83 16.13 -18.60
C HIS A 26 3.58 14.68 -18.16
N LEU A 27 4.61 13.85 -18.29
CA LEU A 27 4.64 12.55 -17.64
C LEU A 27 4.51 12.80 -16.13
N HIS A 28 3.30 12.65 -15.61
CA HIS A 28 3.09 12.59 -14.17
C HIS A 28 3.66 11.27 -13.70
N GLU A 29 4.79 11.35 -13.03
CA GLU A 29 5.36 10.22 -12.33
C GLU A 29 4.42 9.92 -11.15
N GLU A 30 3.93 8.69 -11.11
CA GLU A 30 2.95 8.24 -10.12
C GLU A 30 3.56 7.05 -9.38
N CYS A 31 3.22 6.89 -8.08
CA CYS A 31 3.62 5.73 -7.30
C CYS A 31 3.27 4.40 -7.98
N GLY A 32 3.95 3.32 -7.60
CA GLY A 32 3.66 1.96 -8.03
C GLY A 32 3.37 1.06 -6.84
N VAL A 33 2.33 0.24 -6.94
CA VAL A 33 1.98 -0.81 -5.98
C VAL A 33 2.08 -2.16 -6.68
N PHE A 34 2.69 -3.13 -6.01
CA PHE A 34 2.73 -4.51 -6.45
C PHE A 34 2.41 -5.42 -5.26
N GLY A 35 1.85 -6.58 -5.52
CA GLY A 35 1.54 -7.55 -4.48
C GLY A 35 1.36 -8.94 -5.04
N VAL A 36 1.73 -9.94 -4.25
CA VAL A 36 1.61 -11.36 -4.59
C VAL A 36 0.94 -12.09 -3.44
N PHE A 37 0.02 -12.96 -3.79
CA PHE A 37 -0.53 -13.99 -2.93
C PHE A 37 -0.14 -15.37 -3.46
N SER A 38 0.27 -16.26 -2.56
CA SER A 38 0.57 -17.66 -2.85
C SER A 38 -0.11 -18.56 -1.83
N GLU A 39 -0.75 -19.64 -2.28
CA GLU A 39 -1.38 -20.62 -1.39
C GLU A 39 -0.36 -21.36 -0.52
N ALA A 40 0.89 -21.48 -1.00
CA ALA A 40 2.00 -22.06 -0.26
C ALA A 40 3.04 -21.01 0.08
N CYS A 41 3.78 -21.21 1.17
CA CYS A 41 4.93 -20.40 1.51
C CYS A 41 5.95 -20.44 0.36
N ALA A 42 6.32 -19.27 -0.15
CA ALA A 42 7.19 -19.08 -1.31
C ALA A 42 8.11 -17.87 -1.12
N ASP A 43 9.08 -17.70 -2.00
CA ASP A 43 9.92 -16.50 -2.07
C ASP A 43 9.17 -15.33 -2.72
N VAL A 44 8.09 -14.91 -2.04
CA VAL A 44 7.25 -13.80 -2.50
C VAL A 44 7.99 -12.46 -2.45
N ALA A 45 8.98 -12.32 -1.57
CA ALA A 45 9.81 -11.12 -1.47
C ALA A 45 10.59 -10.85 -2.78
N SER A 46 11.21 -11.89 -3.35
CA SER A 46 11.90 -11.77 -4.64
C SER A 46 10.94 -11.47 -5.78
N LEU A 47 9.75 -12.07 -5.79
CA LEU A 47 8.73 -11.77 -6.80
C LEU A 47 8.29 -10.31 -6.73
N ASP A 48 8.05 -9.81 -5.52
CA ASP A 48 7.65 -8.41 -5.29
C ASP A 48 8.77 -7.43 -5.68
N TYR A 49 10.02 -7.75 -5.33
CA TYR A 49 11.18 -6.99 -5.75
C TYR A 49 11.24 -6.80 -7.28
N TYR A 50 11.06 -7.87 -8.06
CA TYR A 50 11.04 -7.76 -9.52
C TYR A 50 9.84 -6.97 -10.04
N GLY A 51 8.67 -7.12 -9.40
CA GLY A 51 7.49 -6.32 -9.70
C GLY A 51 7.73 -4.82 -9.46
N LEU A 52 8.29 -4.47 -8.31
CA LEU A 52 8.65 -3.09 -7.98
C LEU A 52 9.76 -2.54 -8.89
N PHE A 53 10.75 -3.36 -9.22
CA PHE A 53 11.81 -2.97 -10.16
C PHE A 53 11.24 -2.62 -11.54
N ALA A 54 10.26 -3.38 -12.01
CA ALA A 54 9.55 -3.07 -13.26
C ALA A 54 8.73 -1.76 -13.16
N LEU A 55 8.25 -1.42 -11.97
CA LEU A 55 7.52 -0.18 -11.68
C LEU A 55 8.41 1.00 -11.28
N GLN A 56 9.73 0.83 -11.22
CA GLN A 56 10.69 1.83 -10.72
C GLN A 56 10.59 3.18 -11.44
N HIS A 57 10.24 3.18 -12.73
CA HIS A 57 10.02 4.40 -13.51
C HIS A 57 8.88 5.27 -12.98
N ARG A 58 7.99 4.71 -12.15
CA ARG A 58 6.86 5.42 -11.53
C ARG A 58 7.20 6.05 -10.18
N GLY A 59 8.23 5.54 -9.47
CA GLY A 59 8.59 6.05 -8.15
C GLY A 59 10.06 5.83 -7.85
N GLN A 60 10.78 6.91 -7.57
CA GLN A 60 12.24 6.89 -7.37
C GLN A 60 12.68 7.47 -6.02
N GLU A 61 11.73 7.83 -5.16
CA GLU A 61 12.03 8.45 -3.87
C GLU A 61 12.23 7.43 -2.75
N SER A 62 11.34 6.46 -2.66
CA SER A 62 11.41 5.40 -1.66
C SER A 62 10.81 4.11 -2.19
N ALA A 63 11.25 3.00 -1.62
CA ALA A 63 10.72 1.69 -1.88
C ALA A 63 10.48 0.94 -0.57
N GLY A 64 9.47 0.08 -0.54
CA GLY A 64 9.15 -0.73 0.62
C GLY A 64 8.54 -2.07 0.23
N ILE A 65 8.82 -3.09 1.03
CA ILE A 65 8.25 -4.43 0.91
C ILE A 65 7.84 -4.92 2.30
N VAL A 66 6.65 -5.48 2.38
CA VAL A 66 6.14 -6.17 3.57
C VAL A 66 5.73 -7.58 3.19
N VAL A 67 6.35 -8.56 3.82
CA VAL A 67 6.03 -9.99 3.69
C VAL A 67 5.21 -10.43 4.88
N ASN A 68 4.19 -11.21 4.64
CA ASN A 68 3.43 -11.92 5.65
C ASN A 68 3.63 -13.43 5.47
N ASP A 69 4.09 -14.09 6.54
CA ASP A 69 4.19 -15.53 6.66
C ASP A 69 3.27 -15.97 7.79
N ASP A 70 2.07 -16.41 7.44
CA ASP A 70 1.04 -16.89 8.36
C ASP A 70 0.82 -15.96 9.60
N GLY A 71 0.70 -14.66 9.34
CA GLY A 71 0.49 -13.62 10.36
C GLY A 71 1.77 -13.00 10.93
N VAL A 72 2.94 -13.51 10.59
CA VAL A 72 4.23 -12.90 10.92
C VAL A 72 4.63 -11.92 9.84
N PHE A 73 4.71 -10.64 10.18
CA PHE A 73 5.07 -9.58 9.25
C PHE A 73 6.55 -9.25 9.35
N THR A 74 7.23 -9.29 8.22
CA THR A 74 8.59 -8.76 8.05
C THR A 74 8.53 -7.60 7.07
N ALA A 75 8.95 -6.42 7.50
CA ALA A 75 8.83 -5.19 6.71
C ALA A 75 10.17 -4.47 6.59
N TYR A 76 10.42 -3.90 5.45
CA TYR A 76 11.48 -2.93 5.24
C TYR A 76 11.06 -1.88 4.23
N CYS A 77 11.26 -0.60 4.60
CA CYS A 77 11.05 0.56 3.74
C CYS A 77 12.21 1.54 3.95
N ASP A 78 12.71 2.13 2.88
CA ASP A 78 13.73 3.16 2.96
C ASP A 78 13.69 4.09 1.74
N GLU A 79 14.43 5.19 1.83
CA GLU A 79 14.67 6.10 0.70
C GLU A 79 15.60 5.46 -0.32
N GLY A 80 15.32 5.69 -1.59
CA GLY A 80 16.16 5.26 -2.71
C GLY A 80 15.44 4.39 -3.73
N LEU A 81 16.20 3.96 -4.72
CA LEU A 81 15.73 3.05 -5.76
C LEU A 81 15.57 1.62 -5.21
N VAL A 82 14.74 0.82 -5.86
CA VAL A 82 14.46 -0.56 -5.43
C VAL A 82 15.73 -1.38 -5.23
N ASN A 83 16.70 -1.29 -6.14
CA ASN A 83 17.97 -2.00 -6.06
C ASN A 83 18.87 -1.50 -4.91
N ASP A 84 18.77 -0.22 -4.55
CA ASP A 84 19.57 0.37 -3.45
C ASP A 84 18.95 0.02 -2.10
N VAL A 85 17.61 0.06 -2.02
CA VAL A 85 16.86 -0.28 -0.80
C VAL A 85 16.91 -1.79 -0.52
N PHE A 86 16.89 -2.63 -1.55
CA PHE A 86 16.82 -4.10 -1.44
C PHE A 86 18.02 -4.82 -2.06
N PRO A 87 19.26 -4.63 -1.51
CA PRO A 87 20.36 -5.52 -1.86
C PRO A 87 20.02 -6.95 -1.46
N LYS A 88 20.71 -7.93 -2.05
CA LYS A 88 20.43 -9.36 -1.90
C LYS A 88 20.29 -9.82 -0.44
N GLU A 89 21.17 -9.35 0.43
CA GLU A 89 21.19 -9.71 1.85
C GLU A 89 19.94 -9.20 2.58
N ARG A 90 19.41 -8.04 2.18
CA ARG A 90 18.19 -7.48 2.77
C ARG A 90 16.95 -8.22 2.27
N LEU A 91 16.94 -8.54 0.98
CA LEU A 91 15.86 -9.32 0.40
C LEU A 91 15.75 -10.71 1.06
N GLN A 92 16.89 -11.35 1.33
CA GLN A 92 16.93 -12.62 2.07
C GLN A 92 16.39 -12.49 3.51
N LYS A 93 16.57 -11.34 4.16
CA LYS A 93 16.05 -11.09 5.52
C LYS A 93 14.52 -10.87 5.55
N LEU A 94 13.91 -10.47 4.45
CA LEU A 94 12.46 -10.43 4.35
C LEU A 94 11.85 -11.82 4.40
N GLY A 95 12.61 -12.83 3.98
CA GLY A 95 12.23 -14.23 4.08
C GLY A 95 11.21 -14.66 3.04
N THR A 96 10.59 -15.81 3.33
CA THR A 96 9.50 -16.39 2.56
C THR A 96 8.16 -16.06 3.22
N GLY A 97 7.07 -16.24 2.49
CA GLY A 97 5.73 -16.02 3.01
C GLY A 97 4.68 -16.41 2.00
N ASN A 98 3.44 -16.14 2.33
CA ASN A 98 2.30 -16.41 1.45
C ASN A 98 1.66 -15.12 0.89
N ILE A 99 1.96 -13.97 1.50
CA ILE A 99 1.49 -12.67 1.01
C ILE A 99 2.65 -11.68 1.05
N VAL A 100 2.73 -10.84 0.03
CA VAL A 100 3.63 -9.70 0.00
C VAL A 100 2.92 -8.51 -0.60
N VAL A 101 3.23 -7.33 -0.11
CA VAL A 101 2.85 -6.06 -0.73
C VAL A 101 4.06 -5.14 -0.75
N GLY A 102 4.27 -4.50 -1.88
CA GLY A 102 5.34 -3.56 -2.10
C GLY A 102 4.87 -2.25 -2.71
N HIS A 103 5.68 -1.23 -2.55
CA HIS A 103 5.40 0.11 -3.02
C HIS A 103 6.68 0.83 -3.46
N VAL A 104 6.60 1.54 -4.57
CA VAL A 104 7.58 2.56 -4.97
C VAL A 104 6.89 3.92 -4.97
N ARG A 105 7.51 4.89 -4.30
CA ARG A 105 6.93 6.20 -4.12
C ARG A 105 7.59 7.24 -5.01
N TYR A 106 6.77 8.06 -5.62
CA TYR A 106 7.14 9.35 -6.16
C TYR A 106 6.56 10.45 -5.27
N ALA A 107 7.40 11.42 -4.85
CA ALA A 107 6.90 12.59 -4.14
C ALA A 107 7.20 13.84 -4.93
N THR A 108 6.23 14.71 -5.00
CA THR A 108 6.34 16.00 -5.68
C THR A 108 6.99 17.07 -4.80
N THR A 109 6.87 16.99 -3.49
CA THR A 109 7.48 17.93 -2.53
C THR A 109 7.34 17.41 -1.09
N GLY A 110 8.32 17.65 -0.22
CA GLY A 110 8.16 17.45 1.21
C GLY A 110 9.32 16.75 1.91
N SER A 111 9.49 17.07 3.18
CA SER A 111 10.68 16.83 3.99
C SER A 111 10.75 15.46 4.69
N ASP A 112 9.70 14.65 4.71
CA ASP A 112 9.66 13.41 5.49
C ASP A 112 9.57 12.15 4.63
N ARG A 113 10.53 11.99 3.70
CA ARG A 113 10.56 10.90 2.72
C ARG A 113 10.50 9.53 3.37
N LYS A 114 11.35 9.30 4.37
CA LYS A 114 11.44 8.02 5.05
C LYS A 114 10.18 7.68 5.86
N ARG A 115 9.59 8.67 6.53
CA ARG A 115 8.34 8.48 7.30
C ARG A 115 7.15 8.17 6.42
N ASN A 116 7.17 8.68 5.21
CA ASN A 116 6.10 8.54 4.24
C ASN A 116 6.29 7.33 3.31
N ALA A 117 7.37 6.57 3.48
CA ALA A 117 7.60 5.34 2.72
C ALA A 117 6.51 4.30 3.04
N GLN A 118 6.05 3.62 2.01
CA GLN A 118 5.03 2.59 2.11
C GLN A 118 5.61 1.23 1.71
N PRO A 119 4.97 0.12 2.08
CA PRO A 119 3.71 -0.03 2.82
C PRO A 119 3.80 0.39 4.28
N ILE A 120 2.71 0.97 4.82
CA ILE A 120 2.58 1.22 6.26
C ILE A 120 2.12 -0.05 6.97
N VAL A 121 2.75 -0.35 8.12
CA VAL A 121 2.36 -1.48 8.98
C VAL A 121 1.74 -0.95 10.25
N ILE A 122 0.52 -1.39 10.54
CA ILE A 122 -0.24 -0.99 11.72
C ILE A 122 -0.53 -2.21 12.58
N ASN A 123 -0.31 -2.06 13.88
CA ASN A 123 -0.76 -3.02 14.89
C ASN A 123 -2.07 -2.53 15.50
N HIS A 124 -3.07 -3.38 15.51
CA HIS A 124 -4.37 -3.06 16.10
C HIS A 124 -4.93 -4.25 16.89
N HIS A 125 -6.05 -4.04 17.56
CA HIS A 125 -6.64 -5.06 18.46
C HIS A 125 -6.89 -6.42 17.80
N LYS A 126 -7.21 -6.46 16.51
CA LYS A 126 -7.48 -7.71 15.78
C LYS A 126 -6.27 -8.25 14.99
N GLY A 127 -5.07 -7.74 15.23
CA GLY A 127 -3.85 -8.22 14.59
C GLY A 127 -3.01 -7.12 13.92
N ARG A 128 -2.33 -7.50 12.86
CA ARG A 128 -1.51 -6.59 12.05
C ARG A 128 -2.12 -6.38 10.68
N MET A 129 -1.90 -5.21 10.12
CA MET A 129 -2.28 -4.86 8.76
C MET A 129 -1.14 -4.14 8.08
N ALA A 130 -0.88 -4.47 6.82
CA ALA A 130 -0.01 -3.71 5.94
C ALA A 130 -0.86 -3.07 4.83
N LEU A 131 -0.62 -1.79 4.55
CA LEU A 131 -1.33 -1.04 3.52
C LEU A 131 -0.34 -0.33 2.60
N ALA A 132 -0.55 -0.49 1.29
CA ALA A 132 0.04 0.34 0.25
C ALA A 132 -1.08 1.00 -0.56
N HIS A 133 -0.93 2.28 -0.83
CA HIS A 133 -1.92 3.07 -1.55
C HIS A 133 -1.22 3.93 -2.60
N ASN A 134 -1.74 3.86 -3.82
CA ASN A 134 -1.36 4.74 -4.92
C ASN A 134 -2.56 5.59 -5.30
N GLY A 135 -2.55 6.83 -4.86
CA GLY A 135 -3.64 7.78 -5.09
C GLY A 135 -3.54 8.97 -4.16
N ASN A 136 -4.59 9.79 -4.16
CA ASN A 136 -4.72 10.97 -3.32
C ASN A 136 -6.18 11.20 -2.93
N LEU A 137 -6.44 11.29 -1.63
CA LEU A 137 -7.78 11.56 -1.12
C LEU A 137 -8.10 13.06 -1.20
N THR A 138 -9.27 13.37 -1.72
CA THR A 138 -9.77 14.74 -1.76
C THR A 138 -10.28 15.23 -0.41
N ASN A 139 -10.77 14.32 0.45
CA ASN A 139 -11.27 14.61 1.79
C ASN A 139 -10.30 14.20 2.91
N SER A 140 -9.01 14.06 2.59
CA SER A 140 -7.96 13.62 3.53
C SER A 140 -7.85 14.51 4.76
N TYR A 141 -7.96 15.82 4.58
CA TYR A 141 -7.81 16.79 5.67
C TYR A 141 -8.96 16.68 6.68
N GLU A 142 -10.19 16.59 6.21
CA GLU A 142 -11.39 16.46 7.02
C GLU A 142 -11.37 15.18 7.84
N LEU A 143 -11.07 14.05 7.18
CA LEU A 143 -10.98 12.74 7.81
C LEU A 143 -9.85 12.69 8.85
N ARG A 144 -8.70 13.28 8.53
CA ARG A 144 -7.57 13.36 9.46
C ARG A 144 -7.96 14.14 10.72
N ASN A 145 -8.59 15.30 10.56
CA ASN A 145 -9.03 16.13 11.67
C ASN A 145 -10.04 15.40 12.56
N GLU A 146 -11.01 14.68 11.98
CA GLU A 146 -11.97 13.83 12.71
C GLU A 146 -11.25 12.76 13.53
N LEU A 147 -10.27 12.08 12.94
CA LEU A 147 -9.49 11.05 13.60
C LEU A 147 -8.63 11.62 14.74
N GLU A 148 -7.96 12.75 14.54
CA GLU A 148 -7.15 13.41 15.56
C GLU A 148 -8.02 13.88 16.75
N GLN A 149 -9.20 14.42 16.48
CA GLN A 149 -10.16 14.79 17.53
C GLN A 149 -10.68 13.59 18.31
N SER A 150 -10.73 12.40 17.69
CA SER A 150 -11.06 11.13 18.35
C SER A 150 -9.88 10.48 19.08
N GLY A 151 -8.69 11.11 19.06
CA GLY A 151 -7.49 10.67 19.78
C GLY A 151 -6.51 9.84 18.94
N SER A 152 -6.67 9.77 17.62
CA SER A 152 -5.70 9.11 16.76
C SER A 152 -4.40 9.90 16.69
N ILE A 153 -3.25 9.21 16.75
CA ILE A 153 -1.91 9.80 16.67
C ILE A 153 -1.30 9.41 15.34
N PHE A 154 -1.01 10.39 14.51
CA PHE A 154 -0.40 10.17 13.19
C PHE A 154 1.12 10.23 13.24
N HIS A 155 1.75 9.35 12.47
CA HIS A 155 3.21 9.24 12.36
C HIS A 155 3.72 9.75 11.02
N THR A 156 2.84 9.81 10.01
CA THR A 156 3.13 10.27 8.66
C THR A 156 2.25 11.46 8.28
N THR A 157 2.55 12.07 7.15
CA THR A 157 1.71 13.12 6.56
C THR A 157 0.86 12.60 5.40
N THR A 158 0.89 11.28 5.15
CA THR A 158 0.21 10.67 4.02
C THR A 158 -1.27 10.43 4.29
N ASP A 159 -2.08 10.51 3.26
CA ASP A 159 -3.47 10.09 3.26
C ASP A 159 -3.63 8.57 3.44
N SER A 160 -2.62 7.80 3.04
CA SER A 160 -2.59 6.35 3.27
C SER A 160 -2.71 5.98 4.75
N GLU A 161 -2.15 6.78 5.66
CA GLU A 161 -2.33 6.55 7.10
C GLU A 161 -3.76 6.87 7.56
N VAL A 162 -4.40 7.86 6.96
CA VAL A 162 -5.84 8.16 7.19
C VAL A 162 -6.68 6.96 6.77
N ILE A 163 -6.46 6.42 5.57
CA ILE A 163 -7.15 5.21 5.09
C ILE A 163 -6.97 4.06 6.06
N ALA A 164 -5.74 3.82 6.51
CA ALA A 164 -5.42 2.73 7.42
C ALA A 164 -6.17 2.85 8.75
N TYR A 165 -6.26 4.05 9.32
CA TYR A 165 -7.03 4.28 10.55
C TYR A 165 -8.53 4.05 10.35
N ILE A 166 -9.09 4.48 9.23
CA ILE A 166 -10.51 4.26 8.92
C ILE A 166 -10.78 2.75 8.79
N ILE A 167 -9.94 2.02 8.05
CA ILE A 167 -10.08 0.55 7.93
C ILE A 167 -10.00 -0.11 9.31
N VAL A 168 -9.09 0.32 10.18
CA VAL A 168 -8.99 -0.21 11.56
C VAL A 168 -10.27 0.07 12.35
N GLN A 169 -10.84 1.27 12.27
CA GLN A 169 -12.12 1.60 12.92
C GLN A 169 -13.26 0.69 12.44
N GLU A 170 -13.39 0.55 11.13
CA GLU A 170 -14.43 -0.33 10.57
C GLU A 170 -14.16 -1.81 10.91
N ARG A 171 -12.90 -2.24 10.96
CA ARG A 171 -12.55 -3.62 11.36
C ARG A 171 -12.95 -3.97 12.79
N LEU A 172 -13.08 -3.01 13.67
CA LEU A 172 -13.61 -3.24 15.03
C LEU A 172 -15.11 -3.56 15.01
N ARG A 173 -15.84 -3.12 14.00
CA ARG A 173 -17.30 -3.24 13.85
C ARG A 173 -17.73 -4.35 12.91
N THR A 174 -16.83 -4.77 12.01
CA THR A 174 -17.12 -5.77 10.98
C THR A 174 -16.46 -7.12 11.29
N PRO A 175 -17.02 -8.23 10.81
CA PRO A 175 -16.49 -9.57 11.04
C PRO A 175 -15.24 -9.86 10.22
N SER A 176 -15.06 -9.24 9.04
CA SER A 176 -13.97 -9.49 8.10
C SER A 176 -13.22 -8.23 7.70
N ILE A 177 -12.03 -8.40 7.12
CA ILE A 177 -11.23 -7.27 6.60
C ILE A 177 -11.85 -6.73 5.30
N GLU A 178 -12.44 -7.60 4.51
CA GLU A 178 -13.08 -7.25 3.25
C GLU A 178 -14.26 -6.29 3.49
N GLU A 179 -15.10 -6.60 4.48
CA GLU A 179 -16.19 -5.72 4.88
C GLU A 179 -15.67 -4.41 5.47
N ALA A 180 -14.61 -4.46 6.27
CA ALA A 180 -14.00 -3.25 6.82
C ALA A 180 -13.47 -2.33 5.71
N VAL A 181 -12.83 -2.89 4.69
CA VAL A 181 -12.36 -2.13 3.53
C VAL A 181 -13.55 -1.56 2.74
N TYR A 182 -14.59 -2.35 2.54
CA TYR A 182 -15.79 -1.90 1.84
C TYR A 182 -16.46 -0.70 2.54
N GLU A 183 -16.64 -0.77 3.85
CA GLU A 183 -17.20 0.33 4.64
C GLU A 183 -16.27 1.56 4.64
N ALA A 184 -14.96 1.35 4.75
CA ALA A 184 -13.97 2.42 4.66
C ALA A 184 -14.03 3.16 3.32
N MET A 185 -14.23 2.42 2.21
CA MET A 185 -14.37 3.03 0.87
C MET A 185 -15.61 3.91 0.73
N GLY A 186 -16.63 3.72 1.57
CA GLY A 186 -17.79 4.61 1.64
C GLY A 186 -17.50 5.95 2.30
N ARG A 187 -16.39 6.08 3.02
CA ARG A 187 -16.00 7.29 3.75
C ARG A 187 -14.92 8.11 3.04
N ILE A 188 -14.10 7.47 2.23
CA ILE A 188 -12.99 8.11 1.51
C ILE A 188 -13.46 8.62 0.15
N GLU A 189 -12.94 9.77 -0.25
CA GLU A 189 -13.22 10.39 -1.54
C GLU A 189 -11.91 10.62 -2.29
N GLY A 190 -11.91 10.34 -3.61
CA GLY A 190 -10.75 10.44 -4.47
C GLY A 190 -10.27 9.07 -4.96
N ALA A 191 -9.02 9.02 -5.43
CA ALA A 191 -8.39 7.80 -5.96
C ALA A 191 -6.92 7.78 -5.59
#